data_fb4347d8f8c0f3815ebb25cd9286101f
#
_entry.id   fb4347d8f8c0f3815ebb25cd9286101f
#
_cell.length_a   1.000
_cell.length_b   1.000
_cell.length_c   1.000
_cell.angle_alpha   90.00
_cell.angle_beta   90.00
_cell.angle_gamma   90.00
#
_symmetry.space_group_name_H-M   'P 1'
#
loop_
_entity.id
_entity.type
_entity.pdbx_description
1 polymer ?
#
loop_
_entity_poly.entity_id
_entity_poly.type
_entity_poly.pdbx_seq_one_letter_code
_entity_poly.pdbx_strand_id
1 'polypeptide(L)'
;MTAAHDESLLAQVAALPALPGVYRYFDAQGNVLYVGKAKQLKKRVSSYFQKDHGGTRIGHMVSKIARMETTVVRSEAEALLLENILIKSLSPRFNILFRDDKTYPYLKLTGNGTLFLKAVPSASGAPEPQTFPRVAYYRGSVEKKHRYFGPFPSAWAVKETIQLLQKVFRLRTCEDTVFANRTRPCLLYQIKRCSGPCVNLISPQAYADDVQHVERFLKGETQALLQEMEARMMAHAERLAFEQAAEVRNQMTALSRVLHQQSVDTGTDTDVDILAVRVQGGRACVNLAMVRGGRHLGDRAYFPAHVEDAHALQSVEDDAELQRPVEQQVLEAFLAQHYIGIPVPAALITSVAVDKALLAALSQQAGYKIAAVHNPREQRRVWLEMSEKNADIQLARLLAEEGSQQARTRALAEALDLAPDDLDALHVECFDISHTAGENTQASCVVFRQHKMQSSEYRRYNIEGI
;
A
#
# COMPACT_ATOMS: atom_id res chain seq x y z
N MET A 1 4.18 43.99 -2.70
CA MET A 1 5.65 44.18 -2.50
C MET A 1 6.30 42.88 -3.00
N THR A 2 6.93 42.92 -4.15
CA THR A 2 7.72 41.81 -4.70
C THR A 2 8.85 41.51 -3.71
N ALA A 3 8.90 40.29 -3.18
CA ALA A 3 10.02 39.85 -2.36
C ALA A 3 11.31 40.00 -3.22
N ALA A 4 12.25 40.81 -2.75
CA ALA A 4 13.53 40.94 -3.39
C ALA A 4 14.30 39.62 -3.17
N HIS A 5 14.32 38.77 -4.19
CA HIS A 5 15.17 37.59 -4.18
C HIS A 5 16.64 37.97 -4.35
N ASP A 6 17.53 37.20 -3.76
CA ASP A 6 18.98 37.39 -3.89
C ASP A 6 19.39 37.40 -5.37
N GLU A 7 20.22 38.39 -5.74
CA GLU A 7 20.75 38.51 -7.11
C GLU A 7 21.46 37.22 -7.56
N SER A 8 22.09 36.50 -6.63
CA SER A 8 22.75 35.24 -6.92
C SER A 8 21.75 34.13 -7.37
N LEU A 9 20.57 34.09 -6.77
CA LEU A 9 19.51 33.16 -7.15
C LEU A 9 18.96 33.47 -8.55
N LEU A 10 18.74 34.74 -8.84
CA LEU A 10 18.24 35.19 -10.15
C LEU A 10 19.29 34.93 -11.26
N ALA A 11 20.58 35.10 -10.96
CA ALA A 11 21.68 34.73 -11.88
C ALA A 11 21.71 33.22 -12.14
N GLN A 12 21.52 32.38 -11.13
CA GLN A 12 21.41 30.93 -11.31
C GLN A 12 20.22 30.55 -12.21
N VAL A 13 19.05 31.18 -12.01
CA VAL A 13 17.86 30.96 -12.84
C VAL A 13 18.12 31.31 -14.29
N ALA A 14 18.82 32.44 -14.55
CA ALA A 14 19.15 32.89 -15.89
C ALA A 14 20.15 31.93 -16.61
N ALA A 15 21.01 31.28 -15.85
CA ALA A 15 22.03 30.34 -16.35
C ALA A 15 21.50 28.92 -16.61
N LEU A 16 20.25 28.62 -16.28
CA LEU A 16 19.69 27.27 -16.44
C LEU A 16 19.66 26.83 -17.91
N PRO A 17 19.92 25.52 -18.18
CA PRO A 17 19.80 24.97 -19.50
C PRO A 17 18.37 24.76 -19.95
N ALA A 18 18.09 24.80 -21.26
CA ALA A 18 16.79 24.45 -21.84
C ALA A 18 16.68 22.94 -22.07
N LEU A 19 16.95 22.15 -21.02
CA LEU A 19 16.93 20.68 -21.00
C LEU A 19 15.90 20.16 -20.00
N PRO A 20 15.45 18.90 -20.17
CA PRO A 20 14.60 18.25 -19.18
C PRO A 20 15.32 18.10 -17.84
N GLY A 21 14.59 18.23 -16.74
CA GLY A 21 15.16 18.05 -15.41
C GLY A 21 14.19 18.25 -14.29
N VAL A 22 14.72 18.12 -13.07
CA VAL A 22 14.03 18.31 -11.80
C VAL A 22 14.68 19.47 -11.05
N TYR A 23 13.88 20.32 -10.45
CA TYR A 23 14.32 21.44 -9.62
C TYR A 23 13.73 21.31 -8.20
N ARG A 24 14.50 21.80 -7.21
CA ARG A 24 14.15 21.78 -5.79
C ARG A 24 14.32 23.18 -5.23
N TYR A 25 13.33 23.65 -4.48
CA TYR A 25 13.38 24.91 -3.78
C TYR A 25 13.54 24.67 -2.27
N PHE A 26 14.40 25.46 -1.65
CA PHE A 26 14.73 25.39 -0.24
C PHE A 26 14.47 26.74 0.44
N ASP A 27 14.03 26.70 1.72
CA ASP A 27 13.95 27.87 2.57
C ASP A 27 15.31 28.26 3.15
N ALA A 28 15.34 29.36 3.93
CA ALA A 28 16.54 29.86 4.59
C ALA A 28 17.11 28.89 5.65
N GLN A 29 16.28 27.97 6.16
CA GLN A 29 16.65 26.94 7.13
C GLN A 29 17.14 25.65 6.44
N GLY A 30 17.09 25.58 5.10
CA GLY A 30 17.49 24.42 4.33
C GLY A 30 16.41 23.33 4.17
N ASN A 31 15.16 23.59 4.59
CA ASN A 31 14.06 22.67 4.36
C ASN A 31 13.61 22.74 2.90
N VAL A 32 13.22 21.58 2.35
CA VAL A 32 12.70 21.51 0.98
C VAL A 32 11.27 22.03 0.96
N LEU A 33 11.03 23.09 0.20
CA LEU A 33 9.71 23.67 0.00
C LEU A 33 8.93 22.92 -1.07
N TYR A 34 9.58 22.71 -2.23
CA TYR A 34 8.93 22.17 -3.42
C TYR A 34 9.93 21.39 -4.29
N VAL A 35 9.45 20.35 -4.95
CA VAL A 35 10.16 19.61 -5.99
C VAL A 35 9.28 19.64 -7.24
N GLY A 36 9.84 19.98 -8.39
CA GLY A 36 9.10 20.02 -9.65
C GLY A 36 9.93 19.53 -10.82
N LYS A 37 9.24 19.00 -11.83
CA LYS A 37 9.84 18.60 -13.10
C LYS A 37 9.67 19.69 -14.16
N ALA A 38 10.53 19.68 -15.16
CA ALA A 38 10.43 20.55 -16.33
C ALA A 38 10.86 19.82 -17.60
N LYS A 39 10.18 20.10 -18.73
CA LYS A 39 10.66 19.77 -20.08
C LYS A 39 11.84 20.66 -20.47
N GLN A 40 11.83 21.90 -19.99
CA GLN A 40 12.85 22.92 -20.17
C GLN A 40 13.03 23.65 -18.84
N LEU A 41 14.08 23.32 -18.10
CA LEU A 41 14.34 23.88 -16.77
C LEU A 41 14.34 25.42 -16.81
N LYS A 42 15.03 26.04 -17.76
CA LYS A 42 15.12 27.50 -17.88
C LYS A 42 13.73 28.15 -17.97
N LYS A 43 12.89 27.72 -18.94
CA LYS A 43 11.55 28.29 -19.15
C LYS A 43 10.69 28.12 -17.91
N ARG A 44 10.69 26.92 -17.34
CA ARG A 44 9.85 26.55 -16.19
C ARG A 44 10.22 27.31 -14.92
N VAL A 45 11.50 27.27 -14.56
CA VAL A 45 11.97 27.91 -13.32
C VAL A 45 11.83 29.42 -13.41
N SER A 46 12.18 30.03 -14.56
CA SER A 46 12.02 31.48 -14.75
C SER A 46 10.59 31.97 -14.58
N SER A 47 9.57 31.16 -14.90
CA SER A 47 8.16 31.55 -14.76
C SER A 47 7.74 31.83 -13.33
N TYR A 48 8.37 31.24 -12.33
CA TYR A 48 8.09 31.50 -10.91
C TYR A 48 8.59 32.88 -10.45
N PHE A 49 9.68 33.37 -11.04
CA PHE A 49 10.33 34.62 -10.63
C PHE A 49 9.95 35.82 -11.50
N GLN A 50 9.34 35.58 -12.68
CA GLN A 50 8.94 36.65 -13.62
C GLN A 50 7.49 37.10 -13.44
N LYS A 51 6.61 36.25 -12.87
CA LYS A 51 5.19 36.58 -12.64
C LYS A 51 5.00 37.14 -11.24
N ASP A 52 4.13 38.15 -11.12
CA ASP A 52 3.65 38.58 -9.80
C ASP A 52 2.57 37.62 -9.32
N HIS A 53 2.86 36.91 -8.25
CA HIS A 53 1.97 35.92 -7.65
C HIS A 53 1.17 36.49 -6.46
N GLY A 54 1.11 37.80 -6.30
CA GLY A 54 0.58 38.57 -5.18
C GLY A 54 -0.51 37.89 -4.37
N GLY A 55 -0.27 37.63 -3.08
CA GLY A 55 -1.25 37.10 -2.12
C GLY A 55 -1.68 35.64 -2.31
N THR A 56 -1.18 34.95 -3.35
CA THR A 56 -1.49 33.53 -3.58
C THR A 56 -0.56 32.62 -2.76
N ARG A 57 -0.96 31.36 -2.58
CA ARG A 57 -0.12 30.32 -1.95
C ARG A 57 1.22 30.13 -2.67
N ILE A 58 1.24 30.36 -3.99
CA ILE A 58 2.47 30.34 -4.79
C ILE A 58 3.38 31.52 -4.42
N GLY A 59 2.83 32.73 -4.35
CA GLY A 59 3.57 33.89 -3.89
C GLY A 59 4.16 33.67 -2.50
N HIS A 60 3.43 33.01 -1.62
CA HIS A 60 3.93 32.62 -0.30
C HIS A 60 5.06 31.57 -0.36
N MET A 61 5.00 30.59 -1.27
CA MET A 61 6.10 29.66 -1.49
C MET A 61 7.30 30.40 -2.10
N VAL A 62 7.08 31.13 -3.17
CA VAL A 62 8.15 31.87 -3.90
C VAL A 62 8.87 32.82 -2.98
N SER A 63 8.15 33.58 -2.10
CA SER A 63 8.76 34.50 -1.14
C SER A 63 9.66 33.83 -0.10
N LYS A 64 9.54 32.51 0.10
CA LYS A 64 10.37 31.73 1.02
C LYS A 64 11.59 31.08 0.37
N ILE A 65 11.69 31.11 -0.97
CA ILE A 65 12.82 30.47 -1.67
C ILE A 65 14.09 31.24 -1.37
N ALA A 66 15.01 30.59 -0.67
CA ALA A 66 16.33 31.10 -0.39
C ALA A 66 17.41 30.45 -1.29
N ARG A 67 17.20 29.20 -1.73
CA ARG A 67 18.14 28.43 -2.52
C ARG A 67 17.43 27.50 -3.49
N MET A 68 18.05 27.23 -4.61
CA MET A 68 17.57 26.31 -5.64
C MET A 68 18.66 25.30 -6.01
N GLU A 69 18.25 24.07 -6.26
CA GLU A 69 19.08 23.04 -6.88
C GLU A 69 18.36 22.43 -8.08
N THR A 70 19.12 22.06 -9.11
CA THR A 70 18.58 21.44 -10.32
C THR A 70 19.35 20.18 -10.68
N THR A 71 18.66 19.23 -11.29
CA THR A 71 19.24 18.00 -11.82
C THR A 71 18.74 17.82 -13.25
N VAL A 72 19.66 17.86 -14.22
CA VAL A 72 19.36 17.60 -15.64
C VAL A 72 19.25 16.10 -15.86
N VAL A 73 18.25 15.68 -16.63
CA VAL A 73 18.00 14.28 -16.99
C VAL A 73 17.88 14.12 -18.50
N ARG A 74 17.85 12.87 -18.99
CA ARG A 74 17.86 12.57 -20.43
C ARG A 74 16.48 12.67 -21.08
N SER A 75 15.40 12.49 -20.29
CA SER A 75 14.03 12.46 -20.81
C SER A 75 13.02 13.00 -19.80
N GLU A 76 11.82 13.35 -20.26
CA GLU A 76 10.69 13.74 -19.41
C GLU A 76 10.23 12.60 -18.50
N ALA A 77 10.28 11.37 -18.97
CA ALA A 77 9.96 10.20 -18.17
C ALA A 77 10.92 10.03 -16.98
N GLU A 78 12.21 10.24 -17.22
CA GLU A 78 13.23 10.21 -16.17
C GLU A 78 13.02 11.38 -15.18
N ALA A 79 12.66 12.58 -15.68
CA ALA A 79 12.33 13.72 -14.82
C ALA A 79 11.12 13.42 -13.93
N LEU A 80 10.07 12.79 -14.47
CA LEU A 80 8.86 12.42 -13.72
C LEU A 80 9.17 11.41 -12.61
N LEU A 81 9.95 10.39 -12.90
CA LEU A 81 10.32 9.37 -11.90
C LEU A 81 11.22 9.97 -10.81
N LEU A 82 12.22 10.77 -11.20
CA LEU A 82 13.13 11.42 -10.25
C LEU A 82 12.38 12.42 -9.35
N GLU A 83 11.47 13.23 -9.89
CA GLU A 83 10.59 14.12 -9.13
C GLU A 83 9.86 13.36 -8.02
N ASN A 84 9.20 12.27 -8.34
CA ASN A 84 8.42 11.49 -7.36
C ASN A 84 9.29 10.76 -6.33
N ILE A 85 10.46 10.27 -6.71
CA ILE A 85 11.45 9.73 -5.78
C ILE A 85 11.88 10.80 -4.78
N LEU A 86 12.18 12.02 -5.26
CA LEU A 86 12.56 13.15 -4.42
C LEU A 86 11.41 13.65 -3.53
N ILE A 87 10.18 13.72 -4.05
CA ILE A 87 9.00 14.05 -3.24
C ILE A 87 8.86 13.05 -2.09
N LYS A 88 8.96 11.77 -2.37
CA LYS A 88 8.82 10.71 -1.36
C LYS A 88 9.95 10.74 -0.33
N SER A 89 11.19 10.99 -0.74
CA SER A 89 12.36 10.98 0.15
C SER A 89 12.50 12.26 0.97
N LEU A 90 12.16 13.43 0.39
CA LEU A 90 12.37 14.75 0.99
C LEU A 90 11.12 15.31 1.68
N SER A 91 9.94 14.75 1.39
CA SER A 91 8.65 15.14 1.97
C SER A 91 8.37 16.66 1.90
N PRO A 92 8.48 17.31 0.73
CA PRO A 92 8.34 18.75 0.59
C PRO A 92 6.94 19.23 0.95
N ARG A 93 6.85 20.45 1.51
CA ARG A 93 5.60 21.00 2.06
C ARG A 93 4.54 21.29 0.97
N PHE A 94 4.95 21.66 -0.23
CA PHE A 94 4.06 22.14 -1.30
C PHE A 94 3.79 21.09 -2.39
N ASN A 95 4.16 19.84 -2.20
CA ASN A 95 3.81 18.74 -3.10
C ASN A 95 2.74 17.83 -2.50
N ILE A 96 1.93 17.21 -3.36
CA ILE A 96 1.06 16.10 -2.94
C ILE A 96 1.95 14.94 -2.48
N LEU A 97 1.81 14.54 -1.22
CA LEU A 97 2.63 13.51 -0.60
C LEU A 97 1.77 12.37 -0.08
N PHE A 98 2.07 11.16 -0.52
CA PHE A 98 1.54 9.91 0.03
C PHE A 98 2.57 9.28 0.97
N ARG A 99 2.27 9.30 2.27
CA ARG A 99 3.09 8.65 3.31
C ARG A 99 2.66 7.19 3.43
N ASP A 100 3.32 6.29 2.73
CA ASP A 100 3.14 4.84 2.87
C ASP A 100 4.48 4.17 3.14
N ASP A 101 4.84 4.09 4.42
CA ASP A 101 6.08 3.46 4.90
C ASP A 101 5.92 1.95 5.12
N LYS A 102 4.72 1.41 4.88
CA LYS A 102 4.41 0.01 5.19
C LYS A 102 4.55 -0.85 3.94
N THR A 103 5.50 -1.78 3.98
CA THR A 103 5.58 -2.85 2.99
C THR A 103 4.27 -3.67 2.97
N TYR A 104 3.84 -4.07 1.77
CA TYR A 104 2.66 -4.92 1.61
C TYR A 104 2.87 -6.30 2.22
N PRO A 105 1.82 -6.89 2.79
CA PRO A 105 1.86 -8.29 3.18
C PRO A 105 1.70 -9.21 1.97
N TYR A 106 2.31 -10.37 2.08
CA TYR A 106 2.26 -11.47 1.12
C TYR A 106 1.83 -12.77 1.80
N LEU A 107 1.21 -13.64 1.03
CA LEU A 107 1.12 -15.05 1.38
C LEU A 107 2.40 -15.72 0.88
N LYS A 108 3.16 -16.31 1.78
CA LYS A 108 4.41 -17.02 1.49
C LYS A 108 4.14 -18.52 1.50
N LEU A 109 4.49 -19.19 0.42
CA LEU A 109 4.62 -20.64 0.38
C LEU A 109 6.11 -20.98 0.40
N THR A 110 6.57 -21.67 1.45
CA THR A 110 7.98 -21.97 1.61
C THR A 110 8.44 -22.91 0.50
N GLY A 111 9.65 -22.69 -0.04
CA GLY A 111 10.23 -23.53 -1.09
C GLY A 111 10.89 -24.79 -0.53
N ASN A 112 11.29 -25.67 -1.43
CA ASN A 112 11.90 -26.95 -1.12
C ASN A 112 13.31 -26.84 -0.50
N GLY A 113 13.89 -25.65 -0.39
CA GLY A 113 15.24 -25.43 0.15
C GLY A 113 15.32 -25.17 1.65
N THR A 114 14.21 -25.17 2.37
CA THR A 114 14.23 -25.05 3.84
C THR A 114 14.20 -26.46 4.42
N LEU A 115 15.37 -26.93 4.75
CA LEU A 115 15.69 -28.24 5.29
C LEU A 115 15.00 -28.47 6.64
N PHE A 116 13.84 -29.14 6.64
CA PHE A 116 13.50 -29.97 7.79
C PHE A 116 13.04 -31.33 7.29
N LEU A 117 14.03 -32.19 7.16
CA LEU A 117 13.90 -33.55 6.75
C LEU A 117 13.40 -34.36 7.96
N LYS A 118 12.14 -34.79 7.93
CA LYS A 118 11.87 -36.06 8.61
C LYS A 118 12.30 -37.14 7.64
N ALA A 119 13.34 -37.91 8.01
CA ALA A 119 13.69 -39.12 7.33
C ALA A 119 12.48 -40.08 7.42
N VAL A 120 11.82 -40.30 6.30
CA VAL A 120 10.81 -41.37 6.19
C VAL A 120 11.55 -42.54 5.62
N PRO A 121 11.43 -43.78 6.21
CA PRO A 121 12.00 -44.95 5.62
C PRO A 121 11.50 -45.14 4.20
N SER A 122 12.37 -45.07 3.21
CA SER A 122 12.06 -45.38 1.83
C SER A 122 12.08 -46.91 1.67
N ALA A 123 11.32 -47.43 0.70
CA ALA A 123 11.35 -48.82 0.33
C ALA A 123 12.73 -49.30 -0.13
N SER A 124 13.64 -48.38 -0.45
CA SER A 124 15.04 -48.62 -0.81
C SER A 124 16.05 -48.54 0.38
N GLY A 125 15.57 -48.25 1.60
CA GLY A 125 16.39 -48.22 2.81
C GLY A 125 17.23 -46.95 3.05
N ALA A 126 17.35 -46.03 2.08
CA ALA A 126 18.02 -44.75 2.25
C ALA A 126 16.99 -43.66 2.54
N PRO A 127 17.19 -42.82 3.59
CA PRO A 127 16.24 -41.72 3.88
C PRO A 127 16.34 -40.66 2.80
N GLU A 128 15.31 -40.54 1.95
CA GLU A 128 15.21 -39.42 1.01
C GLU A 128 14.71 -38.14 1.72
N PRO A 129 15.34 -37.03 1.43
CA PRO A 129 14.93 -35.73 1.98
C PRO A 129 13.55 -35.29 1.45
N GLN A 130 12.55 -35.34 2.31
CA GLN A 130 11.20 -34.95 1.95
C GLN A 130 10.87 -33.57 2.52
N THR A 131 10.36 -32.68 1.64
CA THR A 131 10.00 -31.32 2.02
C THR A 131 8.49 -31.16 2.08
N PHE A 132 8.02 -30.54 3.18
CA PHE A 132 6.62 -30.21 3.36
C PHE A 132 6.47 -28.70 3.44
N PRO A 133 6.27 -27.98 2.30
CA PRO A 133 6.08 -26.54 2.28
C PRO A 133 4.98 -26.07 3.23
N ARG A 134 5.17 -24.91 3.87
CA ARG A 134 4.15 -24.30 4.71
C ARG A 134 3.59 -23.02 4.09
N VAL A 135 2.34 -22.71 4.42
CA VAL A 135 1.72 -21.42 4.13
C VAL A 135 1.93 -20.50 5.30
N ALA A 136 2.42 -19.29 5.07
CA ALA A 136 2.68 -18.30 6.10
C ALA A 136 2.34 -16.87 5.65
N TYR A 137 1.98 -16.04 6.61
CA TYR A 137 1.98 -14.59 6.45
C TYR A 137 3.41 -14.08 6.34
N TYR A 138 3.66 -13.18 5.42
CA TYR A 138 4.99 -12.59 5.24
C TYR A 138 4.89 -11.09 4.95
N ARG A 139 5.85 -10.35 5.48
CA ARG A 139 6.05 -8.94 5.19
C ARG A 139 7.55 -8.66 5.18
N GLY A 140 8.07 -8.14 4.08
CA GLY A 140 9.49 -7.86 3.90
C GLY A 140 9.95 -8.10 2.45
N SER A 141 11.26 -8.16 2.24
CA SER A 141 11.86 -8.41 0.93
C SER A 141 11.63 -9.85 0.45
N VAL A 142 11.33 -10.01 -0.83
CA VAL A 142 11.05 -11.31 -1.45
C VAL A 142 12.34 -12.07 -1.71
N GLU A 143 12.43 -13.33 -1.25
CA GLU A 143 13.56 -14.22 -1.46
C GLU A 143 13.26 -15.22 -2.57
N LYS A 144 14.16 -15.42 -3.53
CA LYS A 144 13.98 -16.33 -4.69
C LYS A 144 13.70 -17.80 -4.33
N LYS A 145 14.10 -18.24 -3.14
CA LYS A 145 13.89 -19.63 -2.68
C LYS A 145 12.45 -19.95 -2.26
N HIS A 146 11.58 -18.94 -2.11
CA HIS A 146 10.21 -19.10 -1.68
C HIS A 146 9.26 -18.55 -2.76
N ARG A 147 8.00 -18.97 -2.71
CA ARG A 147 6.94 -18.46 -3.57
C ARG A 147 6.09 -17.48 -2.80
N TYR A 148 5.81 -16.33 -3.39
CA TYR A 148 5.04 -15.26 -2.79
C TYR A 148 3.85 -14.93 -3.68
N PHE A 149 2.69 -14.76 -3.05
CA PHE A 149 1.45 -14.39 -3.71
C PHE A 149 0.95 -13.10 -3.09
N GLY A 150 0.50 -12.18 -3.90
CA GLY A 150 0.13 -10.82 -3.53
C GLY A 150 0.76 -9.79 -4.47
N PRO A 151 0.91 -8.53 -4.08
CA PRO A 151 0.67 -8.00 -2.74
C PRO A 151 -0.80 -8.03 -2.30
N PHE A 152 -1.05 -8.08 -0.98
CA PHE A 152 -2.37 -7.98 -0.39
C PHE A 152 -2.57 -6.59 0.23
N PRO A 153 -3.80 -6.03 0.20
CA PRO A 153 -4.06 -4.70 0.75
C PRO A 153 -3.93 -4.66 2.28
N SER A 154 -4.17 -5.77 2.98
CA SER A 154 -4.13 -5.84 4.45
C SER A 154 -3.63 -7.18 4.97
N ALA A 155 -3.13 -7.18 6.22
CA ALA A 155 -2.77 -8.41 6.94
C ALA A 155 -3.97 -9.33 7.18
N TRP A 156 -5.17 -8.75 7.33
CA TRP A 156 -6.41 -9.50 7.52
C TRP A 156 -6.74 -10.33 6.27
N ALA A 157 -6.66 -9.74 5.07
CA ALA A 157 -6.91 -10.43 3.81
C ALA A 157 -5.97 -11.64 3.59
N VAL A 158 -4.69 -11.53 3.98
CA VAL A 158 -3.75 -12.67 3.95
C VAL A 158 -4.19 -13.76 4.92
N LYS A 159 -4.55 -13.39 6.16
CA LYS A 159 -4.98 -14.35 7.19
C LYS A 159 -6.25 -15.09 6.78
N GLU A 160 -7.21 -14.38 6.21
CA GLU A 160 -8.44 -14.98 5.68
C GLU A 160 -8.16 -15.96 4.55
N THR A 161 -7.28 -15.58 3.61
CA THR A 161 -6.83 -16.50 2.54
C THR A 161 -6.14 -17.73 3.12
N ILE A 162 -5.26 -17.60 4.12
CA ILE A 162 -4.61 -18.74 4.79
C ILE A 162 -5.66 -19.66 5.43
N GLN A 163 -6.66 -19.10 6.11
CA GLN A 163 -7.75 -19.91 6.72
C GLN A 163 -8.55 -20.68 5.66
N LEU A 164 -8.81 -20.07 4.51
CA LEU A 164 -9.44 -20.74 3.38
C LEU A 164 -8.59 -21.90 2.87
N LEU A 165 -7.30 -21.67 2.62
CA LEU A 165 -6.38 -22.69 2.15
C LEU A 165 -6.26 -23.87 3.14
N GLN A 166 -6.25 -23.60 4.44
CA GLN A 166 -6.31 -24.63 5.47
C GLN A 166 -7.61 -25.45 5.42
N LYS A 167 -8.75 -24.78 5.15
CA LYS A 167 -10.04 -25.45 5.07
C LYS A 167 -10.17 -26.35 3.85
N VAL A 168 -9.65 -25.93 2.72
CA VAL A 168 -9.79 -26.63 1.44
C VAL A 168 -8.65 -27.65 1.23
N PHE A 169 -7.40 -27.21 1.33
CA PHE A 169 -6.22 -27.99 0.95
C PHE A 169 -5.42 -28.55 2.15
N ARG A 170 -5.75 -28.14 3.36
CA ARG A 170 -5.15 -28.64 4.62
C ARG A 170 -3.63 -28.56 4.71
N LEU A 171 -3.03 -27.55 4.08
CA LEU A 171 -1.60 -27.32 4.19
C LEU A 171 -1.20 -26.87 5.59
N ARG A 172 -0.02 -27.26 6.02
CA ARG A 172 0.53 -26.85 7.30
C ARG A 172 0.84 -25.35 7.34
N THR A 173 0.68 -24.76 8.52
CA THR A 173 1.06 -23.36 8.81
C THR A 173 2.04 -23.26 9.99
N CYS A 174 2.31 -24.37 10.68
CA CYS A 174 3.21 -24.41 11.83
C CYS A 174 4.67 -24.11 11.43
N GLU A 175 5.41 -23.51 12.37
CA GLU A 175 6.85 -23.27 12.26
C GLU A 175 7.61 -24.57 12.08
N ASP A 176 8.77 -24.51 11.39
CA ASP A 176 9.56 -25.71 11.09
C ASP A 176 10.11 -26.39 12.34
N THR A 177 10.46 -25.62 13.37
CA THR A 177 10.86 -26.16 14.68
C THR A 177 9.73 -26.95 15.34
N VAL A 178 8.49 -26.43 15.28
CA VAL A 178 7.30 -27.13 15.79
C VAL A 178 7.02 -28.39 14.97
N PHE A 179 7.15 -28.29 13.64
CA PHE A 179 6.96 -29.41 12.73
C PHE A 179 7.92 -30.59 13.02
N ALA A 180 9.21 -30.29 13.17
CA ALA A 180 10.26 -31.29 13.38
C ALA A 180 10.08 -32.02 14.70
N ASN A 181 9.64 -31.36 15.76
CA ASN A 181 9.56 -31.91 17.12
C ASN A 181 8.20 -32.54 17.47
N ARG A 182 7.27 -32.62 16.51
CA ARG A 182 5.93 -33.20 16.75
C ARG A 182 5.99 -34.74 16.78
N THR A 183 5.39 -35.32 17.81
CA THR A 183 5.20 -36.78 17.99
C THR A 183 3.75 -37.23 17.88
N ARG A 184 2.78 -36.29 17.95
CA ARG A 184 1.33 -36.53 17.84
C ARG A 184 0.64 -35.45 17.01
N PRO A 185 -0.51 -35.76 16.36
CA PRO A 185 -1.28 -34.79 15.62
C PRO A 185 -1.67 -33.59 16.50
N CYS A 186 -1.67 -32.39 15.93
CA CYS A 186 -2.14 -31.18 16.61
C CYS A 186 -3.63 -30.96 16.40
N LEU A 187 -4.18 -29.96 17.10
CA LEU A 187 -5.60 -29.57 16.98
C LEU A 187 -6.01 -29.28 15.52
N LEU A 188 -5.12 -28.64 14.71
CA LEU A 188 -5.44 -28.37 13.30
C LEU A 188 -5.72 -29.62 12.49
N TYR A 189 -5.05 -30.73 12.79
CA TYR A 189 -5.38 -32.03 12.17
C TYR A 189 -6.76 -32.51 12.61
N GLN A 190 -7.05 -32.48 13.92
CA GLN A 190 -8.32 -32.93 14.49
C GLN A 190 -9.54 -32.18 13.91
N ILE A 191 -9.39 -30.86 13.70
CA ILE A 191 -10.43 -30.01 13.09
C ILE A 191 -10.36 -29.96 11.57
N LYS A 192 -9.61 -30.88 10.93
CA LYS A 192 -9.46 -31.02 9.47
C LYS A 192 -8.94 -29.74 8.78
N ARG A 193 -8.00 -29.03 9.42
CA ARG A 193 -7.32 -27.84 8.87
C ARG A 193 -5.86 -28.09 8.48
N CYS A 194 -5.36 -29.29 8.71
CA CYS A 194 -4.02 -29.76 8.37
C CYS A 194 -4.08 -31.25 8.07
N SER A 195 -3.31 -31.73 7.07
CA SER A 195 -3.22 -33.15 6.71
C SER A 195 -2.28 -33.97 7.60
N GLY A 196 -1.58 -33.35 8.59
CA GLY A 196 -0.74 -34.04 9.57
C GLY A 196 0.58 -34.55 9.03
N PRO A 197 1.30 -33.86 8.14
CA PRO A 197 2.56 -34.32 7.57
C PRO A 197 3.69 -34.49 8.63
N CYS A 198 3.58 -33.79 9.76
CA CYS A 198 4.55 -33.89 10.86
C CYS A 198 4.56 -35.27 11.55
N VAL A 199 3.53 -36.06 11.40
CA VAL A 199 3.37 -37.39 11.97
C VAL A 199 3.07 -38.47 10.91
N ASN A 200 3.40 -38.17 9.65
CA ASN A 200 3.28 -39.06 8.49
C ASN A 200 1.84 -39.55 8.20
N LEU A 201 0.83 -38.75 8.47
CA LEU A 201 -0.58 -39.05 8.17
C LEU A 201 -0.98 -38.74 6.70
N ILE A 202 -0.08 -38.15 5.94
CA ILE A 202 -0.19 -37.93 4.50
C ILE A 202 1.14 -38.31 3.85
N SER A 203 1.07 -38.90 2.65
CA SER A 203 2.28 -39.20 1.89
C SER A 203 2.89 -37.89 1.34
N PRO A 204 4.22 -37.86 1.12
CA PRO A 204 4.89 -36.72 0.52
C PRO A 204 4.34 -36.32 -0.85
N GLN A 205 4.01 -37.32 -1.67
CA GLN A 205 3.44 -37.09 -2.99
C GLN A 205 2.05 -36.44 -2.89
N ALA A 206 1.15 -36.99 -2.07
CA ALA A 206 -0.19 -36.39 -1.87
C ALA A 206 -0.13 -34.97 -1.30
N TYR A 207 0.85 -34.69 -0.43
CA TYR A 207 1.07 -33.34 0.07
C TYR A 207 1.61 -32.38 -1.00
N ALA A 208 2.48 -32.86 -1.88
CA ALA A 208 2.99 -32.08 -3.02
C ALA A 208 1.87 -31.74 -4.02
N ASP A 209 0.95 -32.68 -4.26
CA ASP A 209 -0.25 -32.45 -5.08
C ASP A 209 -1.14 -31.36 -4.47
N ASP A 210 -1.38 -31.40 -3.14
CA ASP A 210 -2.12 -30.34 -2.43
C ASP A 210 -1.41 -28.98 -2.52
N VAL A 211 -0.09 -28.93 -2.46
CA VAL A 211 0.70 -27.70 -2.67
C VAL A 211 0.51 -27.16 -4.09
N GLN A 212 0.55 -28.02 -5.10
CA GLN A 212 0.33 -27.63 -6.49
C GLN A 212 -1.10 -27.10 -6.71
N HIS A 213 -2.10 -27.71 -6.11
CA HIS A 213 -3.49 -27.22 -6.16
C HIS A 213 -3.61 -25.82 -5.54
N VAL A 214 -2.94 -25.56 -4.41
CA VAL A 214 -2.89 -24.23 -3.80
C VAL A 214 -2.26 -23.20 -4.73
N GLU A 215 -1.16 -23.54 -5.40
CA GLU A 215 -0.53 -22.63 -6.36
C GLU A 215 -1.41 -22.27 -7.53
N ARG A 216 -2.06 -23.27 -8.11
CA ARG A 216 -3.01 -23.08 -9.22
C ARG A 216 -4.20 -22.21 -8.79
N PHE A 217 -4.73 -22.48 -7.59
CA PHE A 217 -5.79 -21.65 -7.01
C PHE A 217 -5.34 -20.19 -6.81
N LEU A 218 -4.14 -19.96 -6.26
CA LEU A 218 -3.60 -18.61 -6.04
C LEU A 218 -3.27 -17.87 -7.34
N LYS A 219 -2.99 -18.61 -8.44
CA LYS A 219 -2.81 -18.06 -9.79
C LYS A 219 -4.11 -17.83 -10.57
N GLY A 220 -5.28 -18.18 -10.00
CA GLY A 220 -6.58 -17.98 -10.61
C GLY A 220 -7.07 -19.14 -11.50
N GLU A 221 -6.38 -20.28 -11.56
CA GLU A 221 -6.76 -21.46 -12.34
C GLU A 221 -7.90 -22.25 -11.65
N THR A 222 -8.90 -21.56 -11.12
CA THR A 222 -9.88 -22.15 -10.19
C THR A 222 -10.89 -23.04 -10.91
N GLN A 223 -11.29 -22.69 -12.15
CA GLN A 223 -12.23 -23.52 -12.93
C GLN A 223 -11.63 -24.89 -13.29
N ALA A 224 -10.38 -24.91 -13.79
CA ALA A 224 -9.69 -26.14 -14.10
C ALA A 224 -9.50 -27.02 -12.85
N LEU A 225 -9.20 -26.39 -11.70
CA LEU A 225 -9.06 -27.07 -10.42
C LEU A 225 -10.39 -27.70 -9.96
N LEU A 226 -11.52 -27.00 -10.11
CA LEU A 226 -12.85 -27.53 -9.75
C LEU A 226 -13.21 -28.73 -10.63
N GLN A 227 -12.95 -28.68 -11.94
CA GLN A 227 -13.19 -29.80 -12.87
C GLN A 227 -12.36 -31.04 -12.48
N GLU A 228 -11.10 -30.87 -12.11
CA GLU A 228 -10.23 -31.94 -11.63
C GLU A 228 -10.72 -32.55 -10.32
N MET A 229 -11.13 -31.69 -9.36
CA MET A 229 -11.73 -32.14 -8.10
C MET A 229 -13.05 -32.91 -8.33
N GLU A 230 -13.88 -32.47 -9.28
CA GLU A 230 -15.10 -33.14 -9.66
C GLU A 230 -14.81 -34.53 -10.23
N ALA A 231 -13.87 -34.64 -11.17
CA ALA A 231 -13.43 -35.93 -11.72
C ALA A 231 -12.92 -36.88 -10.61
N ARG A 232 -12.15 -36.35 -9.67
CA ARG A 232 -11.64 -37.10 -8.51
C ARG A 232 -12.74 -37.58 -7.58
N MET A 233 -13.75 -36.73 -7.33
CA MET A 233 -14.93 -37.08 -6.56
C MET A 233 -15.72 -38.22 -7.19
N MET A 234 -15.94 -38.14 -8.52
CA MET A 234 -16.62 -39.19 -9.28
C MET A 234 -15.86 -40.51 -9.25
N ALA A 235 -14.54 -40.48 -9.44
CA ALA A 235 -13.70 -41.68 -9.37
C ALA A 235 -13.73 -42.35 -7.98
N HIS A 236 -13.83 -41.59 -6.90
CA HIS A 236 -14.05 -42.13 -5.55
C HIS A 236 -15.43 -42.77 -5.40
N ALA A 237 -16.46 -42.13 -5.96
CA ALA A 237 -17.83 -42.68 -5.93
C ALA A 237 -17.97 -43.99 -6.71
N GLU A 238 -17.35 -44.08 -7.90
CA GLU A 238 -17.33 -45.32 -8.72
C GLU A 238 -16.63 -46.49 -7.99
N ARG A 239 -15.62 -46.20 -7.14
CA ARG A 239 -14.94 -47.19 -6.31
C ARG A 239 -15.69 -47.47 -4.99
N LEU A 240 -16.90 -46.97 -4.82
CA LEU A 240 -17.73 -47.04 -3.60
C LEU A 240 -17.02 -46.42 -2.36
N ALA A 241 -16.04 -45.56 -2.57
CA ALA A 241 -15.31 -44.83 -1.53
C ALA A 241 -16.06 -43.54 -1.15
N PHE A 242 -17.27 -43.69 -0.61
CA PHE A 242 -18.22 -42.57 -0.41
C PHE A 242 -17.74 -41.51 0.58
N GLU A 243 -16.95 -41.91 1.59
CA GLU A 243 -16.37 -40.94 2.56
C GLU A 243 -15.36 -40.01 1.88
N GLN A 244 -14.47 -40.56 1.02
CA GLN A 244 -13.52 -39.77 0.23
C GLN A 244 -14.23 -38.88 -0.79
N ALA A 245 -15.26 -39.40 -1.48
CA ALA A 245 -16.09 -38.60 -2.38
C ALA A 245 -16.79 -37.43 -1.66
N ALA A 246 -17.36 -37.68 -0.48
CA ALA A 246 -17.97 -36.64 0.35
C ALA A 246 -16.96 -35.60 0.83
N GLU A 247 -15.74 -36.00 1.12
CA GLU A 247 -14.68 -35.09 1.52
C GLU A 247 -14.27 -34.14 0.37
N VAL A 248 -14.07 -34.65 -0.82
CA VAL A 248 -13.77 -33.84 -2.04
C VAL A 248 -14.95 -32.92 -2.34
N ARG A 249 -16.21 -33.39 -2.27
CA ARG A 249 -17.40 -32.53 -2.43
C ARG A 249 -17.42 -31.37 -1.46
N ASN A 250 -17.11 -31.62 -0.17
CA ASN A 250 -17.08 -30.58 0.85
C ASN A 250 -15.97 -29.54 0.59
N GLN A 251 -14.81 -29.98 0.08
CA GLN A 251 -13.73 -29.09 -0.35
C GLN A 251 -14.18 -28.22 -1.54
N MET A 252 -14.81 -28.83 -2.57
CA MET A 252 -15.38 -28.12 -3.72
C MET A 252 -16.43 -27.10 -3.30
N THR A 253 -17.34 -27.48 -2.39
CA THR A 253 -18.38 -26.57 -1.86
C THR A 253 -17.75 -25.39 -1.14
N ALA A 254 -16.69 -25.60 -0.34
CA ALA A 254 -15.99 -24.52 0.35
C ALA A 254 -15.30 -23.58 -0.64
N LEU A 255 -14.71 -24.12 -1.71
CA LEU A 255 -14.06 -23.35 -2.77
C LEU A 255 -15.09 -22.56 -3.60
N SER A 256 -16.20 -23.21 -4.05
CA SER A 256 -17.28 -22.57 -4.80
C SER A 256 -17.98 -21.47 -4.02
N ARG A 257 -18.17 -21.63 -2.71
CA ARG A 257 -18.77 -20.58 -1.86
C ARG A 257 -17.94 -19.30 -1.87
N VAL A 258 -16.61 -19.41 -1.85
CA VAL A 258 -15.72 -18.25 -1.95
C VAL A 258 -15.81 -17.60 -3.32
N LEU A 259 -15.91 -18.39 -4.36
CA LEU A 259 -16.11 -17.87 -5.73
C LEU A 259 -17.47 -17.17 -5.88
N HIS A 260 -18.55 -17.73 -5.34
CA HIS A 260 -19.88 -17.10 -5.38
C HIS A 260 -19.98 -15.82 -4.55
N GLN A 261 -19.32 -15.74 -3.40
CA GLN A 261 -19.26 -14.50 -2.62
C GLN A 261 -18.43 -13.41 -3.31
N GLN A 262 -17.51 -13.81 -4.15
CA GLN A 262 -16.71 -12.90 -4.97
C GLN A 262 -17.28 -12.75 -6.39
N SER A 263 -18.56 -13.09 -6.67
CA SER A 263 -19.35 -13.18 -7.93
C SER A 263 -18.82 -12.32 -9.11
N VAL A 264 -17.56 -12.54 -9.48
CA VAL A 264 -16.83 -11.78 -10.44
C VAL A 264 -16.07 -12.75 -11.32
N ASP A 265 -16.82 -13.32 -12.25
CA ASP A 265 -16.26 -14.18 -13.28
C ASP A 265 -15.57 -13.27 -14.31
N THR A 266 -14.27 -13.08 -14.18
CA THR A 266 -13.47 -12.35 -15.15
C THR A 266 -12.68 -13.34 -15.97
N GLY A 267 -13.21 -13.69 -17.10
CA GLY A 267 -12.55 -14.61 -18.02
C GLY A 267 -11.20 -14.14 -18.60
N THR A 268 -10.74 -12.92 -18.29
CA THR A 268 -9.53 -12.35 -18.92
C THR A 268 -8.59 -11.57 -18.00
N ASP A 269 -9.06 -11.02 -16.87
CA ASP A 269 -8.22 -10.19 -16.02
C ASP A 269 -7.72 -10.96 -14.81
N THR A 270 -6.50 -11.42 -14.87
CA THR A 270 -5.86 -12.14 -13.77
C THR A 270 -5.42 -11.19 -12.67
N ASP A 271 -4.76 -10.08 -13.01
CA ASP A 271 -4.20 -9.12 -12.07
C ASP A 271 -4.56 -7.68 -12.49
N VAL A 272 -5.35 -6.98 -11.66
CA VAL A 272 -5.81 -5.62 -11.91
C VAL A 272 -5.80 -4.82 -10.61
N ASP A 273 -5.40 -3.56 -10.67
CA ASP A 273 -5.61 -2.59 -9.61
C ASP A 273 -6.70 -1.59 -9.99
N ILE A 274 -7.65 -1.36 -9.08
CA ILE A 274 -8.78 -0.45 -9.26
C ILE A 274 -8.55 0.74 -8.34
N LEU A 275 -8.48 1.94 -8.92
CA LEU A 275 -8.12 3.16 -8.23
C LEU A 275 -9.25 4.19 -8.38
N ALA A 276 -9.88 4.51 -7.29
CA ALA A 276 -10.89 5.57 -7.23
C ALA A 276 -10.37 6.73 -6.39
N VAL A 277 -10.50 7.94 -6.90
CA VAL A 277 -10.15 9.17 -6.21
C VAL A 277 -11.40 10.00 -5.94
N ARG A 278 -11.45 10.60 -4.74
CA ARG A 278 -12.46 11.58 -4.32
C ARG A 278 -11.78 12.74 -3.62
N VAL A 279 -12.29 13.93 -3.87
CA VAL A 279 -11.81 15.18 -3.25
C VAL A 279 -13.00 15.93 -2.68
N GLN A 280 -12.91 16.32 -1.41
CA GLN A 280 -13.93 17.10 -0.72
C GLN A 280 -13.31 17.90 0.41
N GLY A 281 -13.68 19.19 0.56
CA GLY A 281 -13.23 20.02 1.66
C GLY A 281 -11.71 20.15 1.77
N GLY A 282 -10.99 20.22 0.63
CA GLY A 282 -9.53 20.30 0.60
C GLY A 282 -8.79 19.00 0.97
N ARG A 283 -9.53 17.92 1.25
CA ARG A 283 -9.01 16.58 1.50
C ARG A 283 -9.25 15.68 0.30
N ALA A 284 -8.38 14.71 0.14
CA ALA A 284 -8.53 13.68 -0.89
C ALA A 284 -8.38 12.27 -0.30
N CYS A 285 -9.05 11.32 -0.96
CA CYS A 285 -8.90 9.90 -0.69
C CYS A 285 -8.67 9.17 -2.02
N VAL A 286 -7.65 8.33 -2.08
CA VAL A 286 -7.48 7.35 -3.15
C VAL A 286 -7.75 5.97 -2.56
N ASN A 287 -8.80 5.30 -3.04
CA ASN A 287 -9.09 3.92 -2.68
C ASN A 287 -8.49 2.99 -3.72
N LEU A 288 -7.59 2.12 -3.29
CA LEU A 288 -6.95 1.10 -4.11
C LEU A 288 -7.55 -0.25 -3.76
N ALA A 289 -8.27 -0.86 -4.69
CA ALA A 289 -8.73 -2.24 -4.60
C ALA A 289 -7.87 -3.13 -5.49
N MET A 290 -7.52 -4.32 -5.00
CA MET A 290 -6.58 -5.22 -5.65
C MET A 290 -7.28 -6.51 -6.08
N VAL A 291 -7.16 -6.84 -7.36
CA VAL A 291 -7.56 -8.15 -7.93
C VAL A 291 -6.30 -8.91 -8.31
N ARG A 292 -6.17 -10.15 -7.83
CA ARG A 292 -5.05 -11.04 -8.17
C ARG A 292 -5.57 -12.45 -8.45
N GLY A 293 -5.15 -13.00 -9.58
CA GLY A 293 -5.66 -14.28 -10.06
C GLY A 293 -7.20 -14.27 -10.22
N GLY A 294 -7.77 -13.17 -10.71
CA GLY A 294 -9.23 -12.98 -10.86
C GLY A 294 -9.99 -12.80 -9.55
N ARG A 295 -9.31 -12.72 -8.38
CA ARG A 295 -9.95 -12.60 -7.06
C ARG A 295 -9.71 -11.20 -6.46
N HIS A 296 -10.80 -10.61 -5.97
CA HIS A 296 -10.72 -9.36 -5.23
C HIS A 296 -10.12 -9.62 -3.83
N LEU A 297 -8.94 -9.06 -3.57
CA LEU A 297 -8.20 -9.26 -2.32
C LEU A 297 -8.56 -8.24 -1.23
N GLY A 298 -9.46 -7.31 -1.52
CA GLY A 298 -9.83 -6.20 -0.65
C GLY A 298 -9.33 -4.87 -1.17
N ASP A 299 -9.56 -3.83 -0.38
CA ASP A 299 -9.22 -2.46 -0.71
C ASP A 299 -8.50 -1.75 0.44
N ARG A 300 -7.88 -0.63 0.11
CA ARG A 300 -7.20 0.23 1.08
C ARG A 300 -7.33 1.69 0.66
N ALA A 301 -7.71 2.52 1.61
CA ALA A 301 -7.77 3.97 1.43
C ALA A 301 -6.43 4.63 1.77
N TYR A 302 -6.05 5.62 0.96
CA TYR A 302 -4.86 6.45 1.13
C TYR A 302 -5.29 7.91 1.15
N PHE A 303 -4.72 8.67 2.08
CA PHE A 303 -5.02 10.08 2.27
C PHE A 303 -3.73 10.88 2.06
N PRO A 304 -3.61 11.64 0.95
CA PRO A 304 -2.45 12.47 0.71
C PRO A 304 -2.44 13.71 1.60
N ALA A 305 -1.25 14.18 1.91
CA ALA A 305 -1.05 15.49 2.51
C ALA A 305 -0.89 16.57 1.44
N HIS A 306 -1.16 17.83 1.81
CA HIS A 306 -0.87 19.04 1.02
C HIS A 306 -1.61 19.15 -0.34
N VAL A 307 -2.82 18.60 -0.44
CA VAL A 307 -3.61 18.61 -1.69
C VAL A 307 -3.93 20.01 -2.16
N GLU A 308 -4.40 20.90 -1.27
CA GLU A 308 -4.76 22.28 -1.59
C GLU A 308 -3.55 23.10 -2.02
N ASP A 309 -2.43 22.95 -1.31
CA ASP A 309 -1.20 23.69 -1.61
C ASP A 309 -0.66 23.32 -2.99
N ALA A 310 -0.63 22.03 -3.30
CA ALA A 310 -0.14 21.52 -4.57
C ALA A 310 -1.05 21.89 -5.75
N HIS A 311 -2.38 21.84 -5.56
CA HIS A 311 -3.34 22.24 -6.59
C HIS A 311 -3.22 23.72 -6.94
N ALA A 312 -3.09 24.58 -5.93
CA ALA A 312 -2.88 26.02 -6.15
C ALA A 312 -1.60 26.29 -6.95
N LEU A 313 -0.53 25.53 -6.75
CA LEU A 313 0.73 25.65 -7.48
C LEU A 313 0.60 25.22 -8.95
N GLN A 314 -0.11 24.14 -9.24
CA GLN A 314 -0.28 23.64 -10.60
C GLN A 314 -1.23 24.48 -11.44
N SER A 315 -2.22 25.12 -10.85
CA SER A 315 -3.18 26.00 -11.55
C SER A 315 -2.53 27.22 -12.23
N VAL A 316 -1.31 27.58 -11.83
CA VAL A 316 -0.53 28.69 -12.45
C VAL A 316 0.46 28.17 -13.49
N GLU A 317 0.69 26.87 -13.49
CA GLU A 317 1.71 26.20 -14.30
C GLU A 317 1.24 25.87 -15.71
N ASP A 318 -0.02 25.52 -15.85
CA ASP A 318 -0.60 25.21 -17.16
C ASP A 318 -1.25 26.48 -17.74
N ASP A 319 -1.03 26.76 -19.02
CA ASP A 319 -1.82 27.76 -19.77
C ASP A 319 -3.31 27.45 -19.46
N ALA A 320 -4.11 28.49 -19.23
CA ALA A 320 -5.49 28.41 -18.69
C ALA A 320 -6.44 27.42 -19.42
N GLU A 321 -6.05 26.88 -20.56
CA GLU A 321 -6.80 25.88 -21.34
C GLU A 321 -6.56 24.42 -20.89
N LEU A 322 -5.61 24.14 -19.99
CA LEU A 322 -5.20 22.79 -19.60
C LEU A 322 -5.19 22.58 -18.07
N GLN A 323 -6.07 23.25 -17.32
CA GLN A 323 -6.20 23.00 -15.89
C GLN A 323 -6.71 21.57 -15.67
N ARG A 324 -5.80 20.69 -15.17
CA ARG A 324 -6.16 19.32 -14.81
C ARG A 324 -7.03 19.33 -13.55
N PRO A 325 -8.10 18.51 -13.51
CA PRO A 325 -8.89 18.33 -12.30
C PRO A 325 -8.01 17.91 -11.11
N VAL A 326 -8.36 18.36 -9.91
CA VAL A 326 -7.63 17.99 -8.67
C VAL A 326 -7.54 16.48 -8.50
N GLU A 327 -8.62 15.79 -8.80
CA GLU A 327 -8.72 14.33 -8.77
C GLU A 327 -7.65 13.67 -9.66
N GLN A 328 -7.46 14.19 -10.86
CA GLN A 328 -6.45 13.67 -11.78
C GLN A 328 -5.04 13.87 -11.21
N GLN A 329 -4.76 15.05 -10.67
CA GLN A 329 -3.46 15.36 -10.07
C GLN A 329 -3.15 14.45 -8.88
N VAL A 330 -4.14 14.24 -8.00
CA VAL A 330 -4.02 13.34 -6.84
C VAL A 330 -3.80 11.91 -7.28
N LEU A 331 -4.54 11.42 -8.28
CA LEU A 331 -4.39 10.06 -8.78
C LEU A 331 -3.03 9.84 -9.44
N GLU A 332 -2.56 10.79 -10.27
CA GLU A 332 -1.25 10.72 -10.92
C GLU A 332 -0.10 10.75 -9.91
N ALA A 333 -0.20 11.60 -8.88
CA ALA A 333 0.75 11.62 -7.77
C ALA A 333 0.75 10.28 -7.01
N PHE A 334 -0.43 9.69 -6.78
CA PHE A 334 -0.54 8.38 -6.17
C PHE A 334 0.16 7.31 -7.01
N LEU A 335 -0.17 7.19 -8.29
CA LEU A 335 0.41 6.19 -9.19
C LEU A 335 1.94 6.29 -9.22
N ALA A 336 2.46 7.51 -9.36
CA ALA A 336 3.88 7.76 -9.45
C ALA A 336 4.64 7.44 -8.15
N GLN A 337 4.04 7.69 -6.97
CA GLN A 337 4.68 7.45 -5.67
C GLN A 337 4.46 6.03 -5.16
N HIS A 338 3.26 5.47 -5.40
CA HIS A 338 2.87 4.16 -4.89
C HIS A 338 3.69 3.03 -5.52
N TYR A 339 3.86 3.06 -6.83
CA TYR A 339 4.56 2.00 -7.56
C TYR A 339 6.09 2.13 -7.57
N ILE A 340 6.65 3.01 -6.74
CA ILE A 340 8.10 3.00 -6.50
C ILE A 340 8.46 1.74 -5.69
N GLY A 341 9.12 0.78 -6.36
CA GLY A 341 9.55 -0.48 -5.73
C GLY A 341 8.43 -1.52 -5.52
N ILE A 342 7.22 -1.26 -6.03
CA ILE A 342 6.09 -2.19 -6.01
C ILE A 342 5.75 -2.58 -7.44
N PRO A 343 5.52 -3.88 -7.75
CA PRO A 343 5.10 -4.30 -9.08
C PRO A 343 3.75 -3.69 -9.47
N VAL A 344 3.68 -3.11 -10.67
CA VAL A 344 2.45 -2.56 -11.25
C VAL A 344 1.75 -3.67 -12.02
N PRO A 345 0.44 -3.93 -11.87
CA PRO A 345 -0.26 -4.86 -12.76
C PRO A 345 -0.34 -4.28 -14.19
N ALA A 346 -0.44 -5.15 -15.20
CA ALA A 346 -0.53 -4.72 -16.60
C ALA A 346 -1.79 -3.90 -16.90
N ALA A 347 -2.84 -4.06 -16.10
CA ALA A 347 -4.10 -3.34 -16.22
C ALA A 347 -4.41 -2.52 -14.97
N LEU A 348 -4.77 -1.26 -15.17
CA LEU A 348 -5.28 -0.35 -14.14
C LEU A 348 -6.70 0.08 -14.53
N ILE A 349 -7.61 0.12 -13.58
CA ILE A 349 -8.95 0.70 -13.73
C ILE A 349 -8.99 1.94 -12.87
N THR A 350 -9.35 3.09 -13.45
CA THR A 350 -9.23 4.38 -12.76
C THR A 350 -10.51 5.20 -12.86
N SER A 351 -10.86 5.97 -11.82
CA SER A 351 -12.05 6.83 -11.82
C SER A 351 -11.90 8.07 -12.69
N VAL A 352 -10.67 8.47 -13.00
CA VAL A 352 -10.34 9.59 -13.89
C VAL A 352 -9.26 9.17 -14.89
N ALA A 353 -9.13 9.93 -15.98
CA ALA A 353 -8.09 9.69 -16.97
C ALA A 353 -6.70 9.89 -16.38
N VAL A 354 -5.73 9.12 -16.86
CA VAL A 354 -4.32 9.19 -16.45
C VAL A 354 -3.46 9.65 -17.63
N ASP A 355 -2.49 10.50 -17.37
CA ASP A 355 -1.57 11.01 -18.39
C ASP A 355 -0.81 9.86 -19.07
N LYS A 356 -0.77 9.92 -20.40
CA LYS A 356 -0.07 8.91 -21.23
C LYS A 356 1.42 8.87 -20.96
N ALA A 357 2.06 10.03 -20.65
CA ALA A 357 3.48 10.08 -20.32
C ALA A 357 3.79 9.36 -19.01
N LEU A 358 2.91 9.47 -18.00
CA LEU A 358 3.04 8.71 -16.75
C LEU A 358 2.92 7.20 -17.00
N LEU A 359 1.94 6.76 -17.79
CA LEU A 359 1.76 5.35 -18.13
C LEU A 359 2.95 4.79 -18.93
N ALA A 360 3.53 5.60 -19.83
CA ALA A 360 4.73 5.23 -20.58
C ALA A 360 5.94 5.08 -19.64
N ALA A 361 6.14 6.00 -18.69
CA ALA A 361 7.21 5.93 -17.70
C ALA A 361 7.09 4.69 -16.80
N LEU A 362 5.88 4.41 -16.29
CA LEU A 362 5.61 3.20 -15.51
C LEU A 362 5.83 1.91 -16.33
N SER A 363 5.44 1.91 -17.61
CA SER A 363 5.66 0.77 -18.51
C SER A 363 7.13 0.52 -18.77
N GLN A 364 7.92 1.59 -18.96
CA GLN A 364 9.38 1.51 -19.12
C GLN A 364 10.06 0.96 -17.87
N GLN A 365 9.63 1.41 -16.69
CA GLN A 365 10.15 0.91 -15.41
C GLN A 365 9.79 -0.55 -15.16
N ALA A 366 8.57 -0.96 -15.52
CA ALA A 366 8.08 -2.32 -15.32
C ALA A 366 8.66 -3.32 -16.35
N GLY A 367 9.09 -2.86 -17.53
CA GLY A 367 9.55 -3.70 -18.64
C GLY A 367 8.40 -4.32 -19.47
N TYR A 368 7.17 -3.91 -19.24
CA TYR A 368 5.98 -4.33 -20.01
C TYR A 368 4.95 -3.21 -20.09
N LYS A 369 4.01 -3.35 -21.06
CA LYS A 369 2.97 -2.34 -21.29
C LYS A 369 1.96 -2.31 -20.15
N ILE A 370 1.74 -1.13 -19.57
CA ILE A 370 0.71 -0.85 -18.58
C ILE A 370 -0.40 -0.04 -19.26
N ALA A 371 -1.65 -0.47 -19.09
CA ALA A 371 -2.83 0.20 -19.64
C ALA A 371 -3.75 0.66 -18.50
N ALA A 372 -4.25 1.90 -18.60
CA ALA A 372 -5.27 2.43 -17.70
C ALA A 372 -6.58 2.63 -18.45
N VAL A 373 -7.70 2.19 -17.86
CA VAL A 373 -9.05 2.32 -18.37
C VAL A 373 -9.88 3.11 -17.38
N HIS A 374 -10.37 4.31 -17.77
CA HIS A 374 -11.18 5.18 -16.91
C HIS A 374 -12.69 5.10 -17.17
N ASN A 375 -13.12 4.50 -18.28
CA ASN A 375 -14.54 4.24 -18.59
C ASN A 375 -14.75 2.74 -18.85
N PRO A 376 -14.61 1.90 -17.80
CA PRO A 376 -14.77 0.47 -17.97
C PRO A 376 -16.23 0.09 -18.23
N ARG A 377 -16.44 -1.09 -18.80
CA ARG A 377 -17.76 -1.68 -19.07
C ARG A 377 -17.96 -2.91 -18.18
N GLU A 378 -19.21 -3.38 -18.11
CA GLU A 378 -19.58 -4.62 -17.44
C GLU A 378 -19.00 -4.74 -16.02
N GLN A 379 -18.36 -5.84 -15.73
CA GLN A 379 -17.83 -6.17 -14.42
C GLN A 379 -16.78 -5.16 -13.92
N ARG A 380 -15.90 -4.68 -14.78
CA ARG A 380 -14.89 -3.66 -14.42
C ARG A 380 -15.55 -2.36 -13.96
N ARG A 381 -16.72 -2.04 -14.51
CA ARG A 381 -17.51 -0.90 -14.07
C ARG A 381 -18.04 -1.08 -12.64
N VAL A 382 -18.57 -2.26 -12.34
CA VAL A 382 -19.05 -2.60 -10.97
C VAL A 382 -17.92 -2.48 -9.96
N TRP A 383 -16.72 -2.94 -10.27
CA TRP A 383 -15.56 -2.80 -9.41
C TRP A 383 -15.17 -1.34 -9.17
N LEU A 384 -15.20 -0.54 -10.23
CA LEU A 384 -14.90 0.88 -10.11
C LEU A 384 -15.93 1.59 -9.24
N GLU A 385 -17.22 1.37 -9.45
CA GLU A 385 -18.31 1.94 -8.65
C GLU A 385 -18.21 1.55 -7.16
N MET A 386 -17.81 0.31 -6.86
CA MET A 386 -17.55 -0.13 -5.49
C MET A 386 -16.36 0.62 -4.87
N SER A 387 -15.27 0.76 -5.62
CA SER A 387 -14.07 1.47 -5.17
C SER A 387 -14.34 2.96 -4.95
N GLU A 388 -15.15 3.58 -5.81
CA GLU A 388 -15.61 4.97 -5.69
C GLU A 388 -16.44 5.17 -4.42
N LYS A 389 -17.42 4.28 -4.18
CA LYS A 389 -18.25 4.32 -2.97
C LYS A 389 -17.42 4.15 -1.70
N ASN A 390 -16.41 3.26 -1.73
CA ASN A 390 -15.50 3.08 -0.60
C ASN A 390 -14.64 4.33 -0.37
N ALA A 391 -14.17 5.00 -1.44
CA ALA A 391 -13.45 6.27 -1.34
C ALA A 391 -14.32 7.36 -0.68
N ASP A 392 -15.60 7.48 -1.09
CA ASP A 392 -16.56 8.42 -0.50
C ASP A 392 -16.78 8.16 0.99
N ILE A 393 -16.99 6.90 1.38
CA ILE A 393 -17.20 6.51 2.79
C ILE A 393 -15.96 6.84 3.64
N GLN A 394 -14.77 6.50 3.15
CA GLN A 394 -13.53 6.72 3.89
C GLN A 394 -13.20 8.21 4.00
N LEU A 395 -13.46 9.00 2.97
CA LEU A 395 -13.27 10.45 3.00
C LEU A 395 -14.25 11.13 3.96
N ALA A 396 -15.52 10.76 3.91
CA ALA A 396 -16.54 11.26 4.83
C ALA A 396 -16.18 10.94 6.29
N ARG A 397 -15.66 9.72 6.55
CA ARG A 397 -15.18 9.33 7.87
C ARG A 397 -14.01 10.20 8.34
N LEU A 398 -13.02 10.44 7.48
CA LEU A 398 -11.89 11.31 7.79
C LEU A 398 -12.35 12.71 8.18
N LEU A 399 -13.24 13.32 7.37
CA LEU A 399 -13.76 14.66 7.61
C LEU A 399 -14.57 14.74 8.92
N ALA A 400 -15.37 13.72 9.21
CA ALA A 400 -16.12 13.64 10.47
C ALA A 400 -15.19 13.50 11.69
N GLU A 401 -14.12 12.69 11.58
CA GLU A 401 -13.12 12.55 12.64
C GLU A 401 -12.38 13.86 12.89
N GLU A 402 -11.94 14.57 11.83
CA GLU A 402 -11.27 15.87 11.95
C GLU A 402 -12.19 16.92 12.58
N GLY A 403 -13.44 17.03 12.14
CA GLY A 403 -14.42 17.93 12.73
C GLY A 403 -14.70 17.65 14.22
N SER A 404 -14.78 16.37 14.59
CA SER A 404 -14.95 15.96 15.99
C SER A 404 -13.71 16.30 16.84
N GLN A 405 -12.50 16.14 16.30
CA GLN A 405 -11.27 16.49 17.02
C GLN A 405 -11.16 17.99 17.26
N GLN A 406 -11.48 18.82 16.25
CA GLN A 406 -11.52 20.28 16.41
C GLN A 406 -12.56 20.71 17.44
N ALA A 407 -13.75 20.11 17.42
CA ALA A 407 -14.80 20.39 18.41
C ALA A 407 -14.34 20.05 19.85
N ARG A 408 -13.64 18.92 20.02
CA ARG A 408 -13.06 18.54 21.33
C ARG A 408 -11.97 19.50 21.79
N THR A 409 -11.11 19.96 20.88
CA THR A 409 -10.07 20.94 21.21
C THR A 409 -10.68 22.26 21.62
N ARG A 410 -11.75 22.69 20.93
CA ARG A 410 -12.50 23.90 21.30
C ARG A 410 -13.12 23.78 22.68
N ALA A 411 -13.80 22.67 22.95
CA ALA A 411 -14.40 22.40 24.25
C ALA A 411 -13.35 22.35 25.38
N LEU A 412 -12.13 21.80 25.12
CA LEU A 412 -11.03 21.83 26.06
C LEU A 412 -10.54 23.26 26.32
N ALA A 413 -10.37 24.06 25.28
CA ALA A 413 -9.96 25.46 25.41
C ALA A 413 -11.00 26.27 26.22
N GLU A 414 -12.30 26.09 25.93
CA GLU A 414 -13.39 26.69 26.67
C GLU A 414 -13.43 26.27 28.15
N ALA A 415 -13.24 24.95 28.43
CA ALA A 415 -13.26 24.42 29.79
C ALA A 415 -12.07 24.92 30.65
N LEU A 416 -10.94 25.26 30.01
CA LEU A 416 -9.75 25.79 30.67
C LEU A 416 -9.66 27.31 30.62
N ASP A 417 -10.72 27.99 30.13
CA ASP A 417 -10.75 29.44 29.95
C ASP A 417 -9.57 29.98 29.12
N LEU A 418 -9.19 29.22 28.11
CA LEU A 418 -8.15 29.59 27.15
C LEU A 418 -8.82 30.23 25.93
N ALA A 419 -8.34 31.37 25.49
CA ALA A 419 -8.78 32.04 24.29
C ALA A 419 -7.66 32.13 23.25
N PRO A 420 -7.23 31.00 22.65
CA PRO A 420 -6.18 31.00 21.64
C PRO A 420 -6.70 31.69 20.36
N ASP A 421 -5.89 32.57 19.76
CA ASP A 421 -6.20 33.17 18.45
C ASP A 421 -6.33 32.12 17.36
N ASP A 422 -5.59 31.01 17.51
CA ASP A 422 -5.61 29.85 16.61
C ASP A 422 -5.64 28.56 17.44
N LEU A 423 -6.68 27.75 17.27
CA LEU A 423 -6.84 26.45 17.92
C LEU A 423 -5.78 25.44 17.46
N ASP A 424 -5.23 25.56 16.25
CA ASP A 424 -4.15 24.71 15.75
C ASP A 424 -2.83 24.94 16.52
N ALA A 425 -2.65 26.14 17.04
CA ALA A 425 -1.49 26.51 17.85
C ALA A 425 -1.56 26.00 19.30
N LEU A 426 -2.74 25.51 19.76
CA LEU A 426 -2.90 25.00 21.11
C LEU A 426 -1.96 23.81 21.35
N HIS A 427 -1.06 23.98 22.34
CA HIS A 427 -0.09 22.98 22.76
C HIS A 427 -0.38 22.61 24.23
N VAL A 428 -0.67 21.35 24.47
CA VAL A 428 -0.95 20.81 25.81
C VAL A 428 0.03 19.68 26.11
N GLU A 429 0.71 19.79 27.25
CA GLU A 429 1.57 18.73 27.79
C GLU A 429 0.97 18.18 29.06
N CYS A 430 0.97 16.87 29.21
CA CYS A 430 0.53 16.21 30.43
C CYS A 430 1.68 15.36 30.99
N PHE A 431 1.97 15.57 32.27
CA PHE A 431 3.02 14.84 32.98
C PHE A 431 2.38 13.87 33.97
N ASP A 432 2.79 12.62 33.91
CA ASP A 432 2.45 11.59 34.90
C ASP A 432 3.74 11.16 35.63
N ILE A 433 3.70 11.18 36.94
CA ILE A 433 4.84 10.81 37.78
C ILE A 433 4.54 9.52 38.50
N SER A 434 5.33 8.49 38.22
CA SER A 434 5.19 7.15 38.77
C SER A 434 6.44 6.75 39.54
N HIS A 435 6.28 6.07 40.68
CA HIS A 435 7.39 5.53 41.49
C HIS A 435 7.07 4.14 42.01
N THR A 436 8.10 3.32 42.23
CA THR A 436 7.97 2.00 42.84
C THR A 436 8.40 2.10 44.29
N ALA A 437 7.46 2.21 45.26
CA ALA A 437 7.69 2.31 46.68
C ALA A 437 8.68 3.43 47.10
N GLY A 438 8.69 4.54 46.36
CA GLY A 438 9.59 5.68 46.60
C GLY A 438 10.96 5.59 45.94
N GLU A 439 11.20 4.51 45.16
CA GLU A 439 12.44 4.34 44.41
C GLU A 439 12.15 4.40 42.88
N ASN A 440 13.17 4.72 42.07
CA ASN A 440 13.12 4.80 40.62
C ASN A 440 11.97 5.69 40.08
N THR A 441 11.83 6.89 40.62
CA THR A 441 10.81 7.84 40.22
C THR A 441 11.04 8.27 38.78
N GLN A 442 10.01 8.07 37.92
CA GLN A 442 10.01 8.45 36.52
C GLN A 442 8.80 9.34 36.21
N ALA A 443 9.00 10.32 35.35
CA ALA A 443 7.93 11.10 34.76
C ALA A 443 7.80 10.76 33.27
N SER A 444 6.57 10.63 32.80
CA SER A 444 6.24 10.57 31.38
C SER A 444 5.54 11.86 30.96
N CYS A 445 5.94 12.41 29.83
CA CYS A 445 5.30 13.54 29.18
C CYS A 445 4.61 13.07 27.91
N VAL A 446 3.32 13.38 27.76
CA VAL A 446 2.55 13.21 26.54
C VAL A 446 2.17 14.57 25.99
N VAL A 447 2.18 14.70 24.67
CA VAL A 447 1.99 15.97 23.96
C VAL A 447 0.75 15.90 23.08
N PHE A 448 -0.12 16.90 23.21
CA PHE A 448 -1.26 17.14 22.35
C PHE A 448 -1.08 18.47 21.61
N ARG A 449 -1.12 18.42 20.26
CA ARG A 449 -1.00 19.58 19.38
C ARG A 449 -1.69 19.30 18.06
N GLN A 450 -2.18 20.32 17.36
CA GLN A 450 -2.89 20.17 16.10
C GLN A 450 -4.04 19.15 16.21
N HIS A 451 -4.86 19.31 17.25
CA HIS A 451 -6.06 18.51 17.56
C HIS A 451 -5.81 17.02 17.81
N LYS A 452 -4.57 16.55 18.04
CA LYS A 452 -4.25 15.13 18.27
C LYS A 452 -3.01 14.93 19.13
N MET A 453 -2.91 13.71 19.67
CA MET A 453 -1.73 13.28 20.42
C MET A 453 -0.52 13.12 19.49
N GLN A 454 0.62 13.68 19.87
CA GLN A 454 1.88 13.66 19.11
C GLN A 454 2.84 12.65 19.72
N SER A 455 2.71 11.36 19.37
CA SER A 455 3.52 10.29 19.97
C SER A 455 5.03 10.41 19.71
N SER A 456 5.45 11.11 18.65
CA SER A 456 6.87 11.40 18.37
C SER A 456 7.48 12.39 19.34
N GLU A 457 6.64 13.18 20.02
CA GLU A 457 7.06 14.20 20.98
C GLU A 457 6.99 13.72 22.43
N TYR A 458 6.57 12.47 22.68
CA TYR A 458 6.55 11.90 24.03
C TYR A 458 7.96 11.76 24.60
N ARG A 459 8.10 12.06 25.90
CA ARG A 459 9.39 12.00 26.62
C ARG A 459 9.22 11.25 27.93
N ARG A 460 10.33 10.67 28.39
CA ARG A 460 10.46 10.09 29.72
C ARG A 460 11.63 10.76 30.44
N TYR A 461 11.44 11.02 31.69
CA TYR A 461 12.44 11.69 32.56
C TYR A 461 12.67 10.81 33.78
N ASN A 462 13.93 10.62 34.15
CA ASN A 462 14.29 10.10 35.47
C ASN A 462 14.31 11.27 36.43
N ILE A 463 13.64 11.14 37.58
CA ILE A 463 13.56 12.19 38.59
C ILE A 463 14.50 11.78 39.72
N GLU A 464 15.47 12.62 40.00
CA GLU A 464 16.43 12.48 41.11
C GLU A 464 16.05 13.43 42.23
N GLY A 465 16.12 12.97 43.48
CA GLY A 465 16.03 13.86 44.64
C GLY A 465 14.63 14.17 45.18
N ILE A 466 13.76 13.16 45.23
CA ILE A 466 12.51 13.23 46.00
C ILE A 466 12.71 12.51 47.31
#